data_c00da515787a9d9ad7e37c5e41da5ed2
#
_entry.id   c00da515787a9d9ad7e37c5e41da5ed2
#
_cell.length_a   1.000
_cell.length_b   1.000
_cell.length_c   1.000
_cell.angle_alpha   90.00
_cell.angle_beta   90.00
_cell.angle_gamma   90.00
#
_symmetry.space_group_name_H-M   'P 1'
#
loop_
_entity.id
_entity.type
_entity.pdbx_description
1 polymer ?
#
loop_
_entity_poly.entity_id
_entity_poly.type
_entity_poly.pdbx_seq_one_letter_code
_entity_poly.pdbx_strand_id
1 'polypeptide(L)'
;MKHHVLVLDDEAGVRNAIRLQLKGTRFEVLEAENVQQAIGLLADNPISIDVIICDVRMPGTSGVEAVATFQREYPATPVIVLTGYPDVALAVDFMKKKDVVDYLIKPVEKDKLIAAVEQAAQGRKLFG
;
A
#
# COMPACT_ATOMS: atom_id res chain seq x y z
N MET A 1 -6.54 -19.68 -3.03
CA MET A 1 -5.59 -19.09 -2.08
C MET A 1 -5.80 -17.58 -2.00
N LYS A 2 -5.93 -17.05 -0.81
CA LYS A 2 -6.12 -15.62 -0.62
C LYS A 2 -4.80 -14.88 -0.63
N HIS A 3 -4.81 -13.70 -1.26
CA HIS A 3 -3.71 -12.77 -1.23
C HIS A 3 -4.06 -11.63 -0.28
N HIS A 4 -3.08 -11.08 0.41
CA HIS A 4 -3.31 -10.05 1.41
C HIS A 4 -2.74 -8.71 0.97
N VAL A 5 -3.52 -7.66 1.18
CA VAL A 5 -3.14 -6.27 0.95
C VAL A 5 -3.16 -5.56 2.29
N LEU A 6 -2.03 -4.98 2.68
CA LEU A 6 -1.94 -4.17 3.89
C LEU A 6 -2.24 -2.72 3.52
N VAL A 7 -3.27 -2.16 4.14
CA VAL A 7 -3.64 -0.74 3.93
C VAL A 7 -3.26 0.05 5.16
N LEU A 8 -2.33 0.98 4.99
CA LEU A 8 -1.88 1.90 6.03
C LEU A 8 -2.46 3.29 5.75
N ASP A 9 -3.41 3.70 6.56
CA ASP A 9 -4.06 5.01 6.47
C ASP A 9 -4.65 5.33 7.83
N ASP A 10 -4.48 6.57 8.31
CA ASP A 10 -5.03 6.99 9.60
C ASP A 10 -6.53 7.19 9.57
N GLU A 11 -7.15 7.26 8.40
CA GLU A 11 -8.58 7.44 8.24
C GLU A 11 -9.30 6.10 8.07
N ALA A 12 -10.12 5.73 9.05
CA ALA A 12 -10.88 4.49 9.01
C ALA A 12 -11.81 4.41 7.80
N GLY A 13 -12.39 5.54 7.39
CA GLY A 13 -13.27 5.59 6.22
C GLY A 13 -12.56 5.21 4.93
N VAL A 14 -11.31 5.62 4.77
CA VAL A 14 -10.50 5.26 3.60
C VAL A 14 -10.19 3.77 3.60
N ARG A 15 -9.76 3.23 4.74
CA ARG A 15 -9.48 1.80 4.87
C ARG A 15 -10.72 0.97 4.55
N ASN A 16 -11.88 1.39 5.08
CA ASN A 16 -13.14 0.70 4.83
C ASN A 16 -13.54 0.77 3.36
N ALA A 17 -13.37 1.91 2.71
CA ALA A 17 -13.67 2.06 1.28
C ALA A 17 -12.82 1.11 0.44
N ILE A 18 -11.53 0.99 0.75
CA ILE A 18 -10.64 0.08 0.03
C ILE A 18 -11.07 -1.37 0.25
N ARG A 19 -11.40 -1.73 1.50
CA ARG A 19 -11.91 -3.07 1.82
C ARG A 19 -13.15 -3.40 0.98
N LEU A 20 -14.09 -2.48 0.88
CA LEU A 20 -15.31 -2.69 0.10
C LEU A 20 -15.01 -2.81 -1.39
N GLN A 21 -14.09 -2.01 -1.91
CA GLN A 21 -13.74 -2.07 -3.32
C GLN A 21 -13.05 -3.37 -3.70
N LEU A 22 -12.30 -3.97 -2.78
CA LEU A 22 -11.61 -5.24 -3.03
C LEU A 22 -12.45 -6.47 -2.65
N LYS A 23 -13.65 -6.26 -2.11
CA LYS A 23 -14.55 -7.36 -1.77
C LYS A 23 -14.94 -8.13 -3.04
N GLY A 24 -14.92 -9.44 -2.95
CA GLY A 24 -15.22 -10.31 -4.09
C GLY A 24 -14.03 -10.59 -4.98
N THR A 25 -12.89 -9.95 -4.73
CA THR A 25 -11.64 -10.26 -5.41
C THR A 25 -10.87 -11.30 -4.60
N ARG A 26 -9.73 -11.73 -5.13
CA ARG A 26 -8.83 -12.65 -4.42
C ARG A 26 -8.04 -12.00 -3.29
N PHE A 27 -8.20 -10.70 -3.08
CA PHE A 27 -7.44 -9.94 -2.09
C PHE A 27 -8.23 -9.74 -0.81
N GLU A 28 -7.60 -10.06 0.32
CA GLU A 28 -8.10 -9.70 1.65
C GLU A 28 -7.30 -8.51 2.17
N VAL A 29 -8.01 -7.58 2.81
CA VAL A 29 -7.41 -6.36 3.34
C VAL A 29 -7.07 -6.54 4.81
N LEU A 30 -5.83 -6.22 5.17
CA LEU A 30 -5.39 -6.02 6.54
C LEU A 30 -5.23 -4.52 6.73
N GLU A 31 -5.68 -4.00 7.86
CA GLU A 31 -5.70 -2.56 8.13
C GLU A 31 -4.71 -2.17 9.20
N ALA A 32 -4.03 -1.05 8.99
CA ALA A 32 -3.18 -0.42 9.98
C ALA A 32 -3.45 1.08 9.97
N GLU A 33 -3.52 1.70 11.14
CA GLU A 33 -3.75 3.14 11.25
C GLU A 33 -2.46 3.92 11.46
N ASN A 34 -1.35 3.22 11.71
CA ASN A 34 -0.03 3.83 11.87
C ASN A 34 1.06 2.84 11.46
N VAL A 35 2.29 3.35 11.35
CA VAL A 35 3.43 2.56 10.89
C VAL A 35 3.73 1.40 11.84
N GLN A 36 3.59 1.61 13.15
CA GLN A 36 3.87 0.56 14.14
C GLN A 36 2.93 -0.63 13.97
N GLN A 37 1.64 -0.37 13.75
CA GLN A 37 0.68 -1.43 13.48
C GLN A 37 1.01 -2.15 12.18
N ALA A 38 1.37 -1.41 11.14
CA ALA A 38 1.74 -1.99 9.86
C ALA A 38 2.96 -2.92 9.99
N ILE A 39 3.98 -2.48 10.71
CA ILE A 39 5.18 -3.29 10.96
C ILE A 39 4.83 -4.55 11.74
N GLY A 40 3.95 -4.42 12.75
CA GLY A 40 3.48 -5.59 13.51
C GLY A 40 2.81 -6.63 12.63
N LEU A 41 1.95 -6.19 11.71
CA LEU A 41 1.29 -7.09 10.77
C LEU A 41 2.27 -7.74 9.80
N LEU A 42 3.23 -6.96 9.30
CA LEU A 42 4.27 -7.48 8.40
C LEU A 42 5.16 -8.50 9.10
N ALA A 43 5.53 -8.24 10.36
CA ALA A 43 6.34 -9.15 11.14
C ALA A 43 5.64 -10.47 11.42
N ASP A 44 4.32 -10.42 11.69
CA ASP A 44 3.52 -11.60 11.95
C ASP A 44 3.20 -12.39 10.68
N ASN A 45 3.10 -11.69 9.54
CA ASN A 45 2.66 -12.29 8.29
C ASN A 45 3.59 -11.91 7.12
N PRO A 46 4.91 -12.10 7.24
CA PRO A 46 5.85 -11.57 6.24
C PRO A 46 5.68 -12.19 4.85
N ILE A 47 5.19 -13.41 4.78
CA ILE A 47 5.00 -14.13 3.50
C ILE A 47 3.61 -13.88 2.94
N SER A 48 2.62 -13.60 3.80
CA SER A 48 1.21 -13.49 3.41
C SER A 48 0.85 -12.15 2.82
N ILE A 49 1.61 -11.10 3.10
CA ILE A 49 1.30 -9.74 2.60
C ILE A 49 1.97 -9.54 1.24
N ASP A 50 1.15 -9.40 0.23
CA ASP A 50 1.59 -9.32 -1.16
C ASP A 50 1.80 -7.89 -1.63
N VAL A 51 1.06 -6.93 -1.07
CA VAL A 51 1.10 -5.53 -1.47
C VAL A 51 0.86 -4.65 -0.25
N ILE A 52 1.57 -3.52 -0.17
CA ILE A 52 1.31 -2.48 0.82
C ILE A 52 0.72 -1.26 0.09
N ILE A 53 -0.41 -0.77 0.58
CA ILE A 53 -0.97 0.52 0.17
C ILE A 53 -0.71 1.48 1.31
N CYS A 54 0.06 2.53 1.07
CA CYS A 54 0.53 3.44 2.10
C CYS A 54 0.08 4.88 1.83
N ASP A 55 -0.68 5.45 2.78
CA ASP A 55 -0.99 6.87 2.78
C ASP A 55 0.27 7.63 3.16
N VAL A 56 0.59 8.67 2.41
CA VAL A 56 1.80 9.47 2.66
C VAL A 56 1.54 10.71 3.53
N ARG A 57 0.28 11.00 3.82
CA ARG A 57 -0.07 12.12 4.69
C ARG A 57 -0.79 11.64 5.94
N MET A 58 0.00 11.32 6.96
CA MET A 58 -0.50 10.89 8.27
C MET A 58 0.07 11.78 9.35
N PRO A 59 -0.74 12.15 10.37
CA PRO A 59 -0.24 12.94 11.49
C PRO A 59 0.92 12.24 12.21
N GLY A 60 1.96 13.01 12.52
CA GLY A 60 3.08 12.51 13.31
C GLY A 60 4.02 11.54 12.59
N THR A 61 3.76 11.20 11.36
CA THR A 61 4.61 10.28 10.58
C THR A 61 4.76 10.79 9.16
N SER A 62 6.00 10.89 8.70
CA SER A 62 6.24 11.19 7.29
C SER A 62 5.96 9.95 6.45
N GLY A 63 5.09 10.11 5.45
CA GLY A 63 4.82 9.03 4.49
C GLY A 63 6.06 8.61 3.72
N VAL A 64 6.97 9.56 3.46
CA VAL A 64 8.24 9.26 2.80
C VAL A 64 9.08 8.32 3.68
N GLU A 65 9.14 8.58 4.98
CA GLU A 65 9.86 7.73 5.92
C GLU A 65 9.20 6.34 6.03
N ALA A 66 7.86 6.29 6.03
CA ALA A 66 7.14 5.02 6.08
C ALA A 66 7.48 4.16 4.86
N VAL A 67 7.42 4.74 3.67
CA VAL A 67 7.76 4.03 2.43
C VAL A 67 9.22 3.55 2.48
N ALA A 68 10.14 4.42 2.91
CA ALA A 68 11.56 4.06 3.03
C ALA A 68 11.76 2.89 3.99
N THR A 69 11.03 2.87 5.10
CA THR A 69 11.08 1.78 6.07
C THR A 69 10.64 0.46 5.44
N PHE A 70 9.50 0.47 4.73
CA PHE A 70 9.01 -0.74 4.07
C PHE A 70 9.98 -1.24 3.00
N GLN A 71 10.57 -0.34 2.24
CA GLN A 71 11.54 -0.72 1.22
C GLN A 71 12.81 -1.33 1.81
N ARG A 72 13.26 -0.81 2.94
CA ARG A 72 14.45 -1.32 3.63
C ARG A 72 14.19 -2.64 4.33
N GLU A 73 13.07 -2.74 5.05
CA GLU A 73 12.78 -3.91 5.89
C GLU A 73 12.07 -5.04 5.14
N TYR A 74 11.30 -4.69 4.11
CA TYR A 74 10.49 -5.65 3.35
C TYR A 74 10.66 -5.40 1.85
N PRO A 75 11.87 -5.55 1.32
CA PRO A 75 12.18 -5.16 -0.07
C PRO A 75 11.45 -5.99 -1.13
N ALA A 76 10.96 -7.17 -0.78
CA ALA A 76 10.20 -8.00 -1.72
C ALA A 76 8.73 -7.62 -1.81
N THR A 77 8.23 -6.73 -0.95
CA THR A 77 6.83 -6.36 -0.92
C THR A 77 6.63 -5.00 -1.60
N PRO A 78 5.94 -4.96 -2.75
CA PRO A 78 5.73 -3.71 -3.48
C PRO A 78 4.83 -2.76 -2.72
N VAL A 79 5.06 -1.46 -2.90
CA VAL A 79 4.31 -0.39 -2.25
C VAL A 79 3.56 0.42 -3.29
N ILE A 80 2.26 0.63 -3.02
CA ILE A 80 1.42 1.59 -3.74
C ILE A 80 1.24 2.80 -2.83
N VAL A 81 1.58 3.98 -3.32
CA VAL A 81 1.42 5.21 -2.56
C VAL A 81 0.03 5.78 -2.80
N LEU A 82 -0.64 6.19 -1.74
CA LEU A 82 -1.99 6.74 -1.76
C LEU A 82 -2.00 8.12 -1.10
N THR A 83 -2.64 9.11 -1.74
CA THR A 83 -2.73 10.45 -1.15
C THR A 83 -3.98 11.19 -1.60
N GLY A 84 -4.54 12.01 -0.70
CA GLY A 84 -5.61 12.96 -1.03
C GLY A 84 -5.08 14.32 -1.48
N TYR A 85 -3.78 14.53 -1.40
CA TYR A 85 -3.14 15.82 -1.71
C TYR A 85 -2.05 15.61 -2.75
N PRO A 86 -2.42 15.61 -4.05
CA PRO A 86 -1.45 15.35 -5.10
C PRO A 86 -0.36 16.41 -5.14
N ASP A 87 0.88 15.94 -5.20
CA ASP A 87 2.07 16.75 -5.31
C ASP A 87 2.94 16.13 -6.41
N VAL A 88 3.07 16.82 -7.53
CA VAL A 88 3.76 16.29 -8.70
C VAL A 88 5.22 15.96 -8.41
N ALA A 89 5.91 16.84 -7.69
CA ALA A 89 7.32 16.60 -7.35
C ALA A 89 7.48 15.36 -6.47
N LEU A 90 6.60 15.21 -5.47
CA LEU A 90 6.62 14.05 -4.59
C LEU A 90 6.27 12.78 -5.36
N ALA A 91 5.28 12.84 -6.24
CA ALA A 91 4.90 11.71 -7.08
C ALA A 91 6.08 11.24 -7.94
N VAL A 92 6.80 12.18 -8.57
CA VAL A 92 7.98 11.85 -9.37
C VAL A 92 9.05 11.19 -8.52
N ASP A 93 9.30 11.72 -7.31
CA ASP A 93 10.29 11.14 -6.40
C ASP A 93 9.93 9.72 -5.99
N PHE A 94 8.64 9.46 -5.67
CA PHE A 94 8.20 8.12 -5.33
C PHE A 94 8.33 7.14 -6.50
N MET A 95 7.95 7.57 -7.69
CA MET A 95 7.99 6.68 -8.86
C MET A 95 9.41 6.36 -9.32
N LYS A 96 10.40 7.14 -8.89
CA LYS A 96 11.81 6.83 -9.11
C LYS A 96 12.31 5.72 -8.18
N LYS A 97 11.62 5.47 -7.08
CA LYS A 97 12.01 4.42 -6.13
C LYS A 97 11.63 3.06 -6.71
N LYS A 98 12.55 2.13 -6.63
CA LYS A 98 12.46 0.84 -7.28
C LYS A 98 11.21 0.03 -6.90
N ASP A 99 10.78 0.12 -5.64
CA ASP A 99 9.72 -0.73 -5.09
C ASP A 99 8.37 -0.03 -4.97
N VAL A 100 8.27 1.24 -5.38
CA VAL A 100 6.99 1.92 -5.48
C VAL A 100 6.45 1.68 -6.88
N VAL A 101 5.35 0.93 -6.95
CA VAL A 101 4.82 0.47 -8.24
C VAL A 101 3.70 1.32 -8.77
N ASP A 102 3.06 2.14 -7.93
CA ASP A 102 2.01 3.04 -8.37
C ASP A 102 1.80 4.17 -7.36
N TYR A 103 1.16 5.24 -7.84
CA TYR A 103 0.83 6.42 -7.06
C TYR A 103 -0.63 6.77 -7.34
N LEU A 104 -1.50 6.56 -6.35
CA LEU A 104 -2.94 6.74 -6.50
C LEU A 104 -3.42 7.97 -5.72
N ILE A 105 -4.42 8.65 -6.27
CA ILE A 105 -4.99 9.86 -5.67
C ILE A 105 -6.39 9.54 -5.14
N LYS A 106 -6.66 9.95 -3.90
CA LYS A 106 -7.98 9.78 -3.27
C LYS A 106 -9.00 10.76 -3.88
N PRO A 107 -10.25 10.40 -4.01
CA PRO A 107 -10.82 9.07 -3.83
C PRO A 107 -10.45 8.14 -4.98
N VAL A 108 -10.05 6.91 -4.65
CA VAL A 108 -9.59 5.97 -5.67
C VAL A 108 -10.77 5.28 -6.31
N GLU A 109 -10.81 5.25 -7.64
CA GLU A 109 -11.79 4.46 -8.37
C GLU A 109 -11.50 2.98 -8.21
N LYS A 110 -12.58 2.19 -8.09
CA LYS A 110 -12.50 0.75 -7.89
C LYS A 110 -11.63 0.06 -8.95
N ASP A 111 -11.87 0.37 -10.22
CA ASP A 111 -11.16 -0.31 -11.31
C ASP A 111 -9.67 0.04 -11.31
N LYS A 112 -9.32 1.29 -11.01
CA LYS A 112 -7.92 1.72 -10.88
C LYS A 112 -7.23 1.04 -9.70
N LEU A 113 -7.92 0.93 -8.58
CA LEU A 113 -7.38 0.26 -7.40
C LEU A 113 -7.11 -1.21 -7.68
N ILE A 114 -8.09 -1.91 -8.25
CA ILE A 114 -7.95 -3.33 -8.56
C ILE A 114 -6.80 -3.55 -9.53
N ALA A 115 -6.71 -2.73 -10.59
CA ALA A 115 -5.63 -2.84 -11.57
C ALA A 115 -4.26 -2.63 -10.93
N ALA A 116 -4.12 -1.63 -10.06
CA ALA A 116 -2.85 -1.34 -9.38
C ALA A 116 -2.45 -2.49 -8.46
N VAL A 117 -3.38 -3.02 -7.68
CA VAL A 117 -3.12 -4.13 -6.76
C VAL A 117 -2.75 -5.41 -7.52
N GLU A 118 -3.48 -5.73 -8.59
CA GLU A 118 -3.19 -6.90 -9.42
C GLU A 118 -1.80 -6.80 -10.04
N GLN A 119 -1.45 -5.65 -10.58
CA GLN A 119 -0.15 -5.44 -11.19
C GLN A 119 0.97 -5.55 -10.16
N ALA A 120 0.79 -4.97 -8.99
CA ALA A 120 1.76 -5.04 -7.90
C ALA A 120 1.96 -6.48 -7.44
N ALA A 121 0.88 -7.22 -7.25
CA ALA A 121 0.95 -8.62 -6.82
C ALA A 121 1.64 -9.51 -7.85
N GLN A 122 1.40 -9.26 -9.14
CA GLN A 122 2.08 -9.98 -10.22
C GLN A 122 3.57 -9.71 -10.23
N GLY A 123 3.97 -8.45 -10.03
CA GLY A 123 5.37 -8.08 -9.96
C GLY A 123 6.10 -8.80 -8.84
N ARG A 124 5.49 -8.87 -7.67
CA ARG A 124 6.05 -9.61 -6.53
C ARG A 124 6.20 -11.09 -6.87
N LYS A 125 5.19 -11.67 -7.50
CA LYS A 125 5.20 -13.09 -7.87
C LYS A 125 6.32 -13.43 -8.84
N LEU A 126 6.64 -12.51 -9.77
CA LEU A 126 7.71 -12.71 -10.75
C LEU A 126 9.10 -12.65 -10.12
N PHE A 127 9.28 -11.83 -9.09
CA PHE A 127 10.58 -11.59 -8.49
C PHE A 127 10.73 -12.18 -7.09
N GLY A 128 9.66 -12.63 -6.52
CA GLY A 128 9.64 -13.24 -5.21
C GLY A 128 9.37 -14.73 -5.28
#